data_046781302da035768b124df933889edb
#
_entry.id   046781302da035768b124df933889edb
#
_cell.length_a   1.000
_cell.length_b   1.000
_cell.length_c   1.000
_cell.angle_alpha   90.00
_cell.angle_beta   90.00
_cell.angle_gamma   90.00
#
_symmetry.space_group_name_H-M   'P 1'
#
loop_
_entity.id
_entity.type
_entity.pdbx_description
1 polymer ?
#
loop_
_entity_poly.entity_id
_entity_poly.type
_entity_poly.pdbx_seq_one_letter_code
_entity_poly.pdbx_strand_id
1 'polypeptide(L)'
;FFGGAGNNYSLHAIATMIEAIALAQAAGWLGGLQLEVRKAAGSYVCGEETAMLESIEGKRGIVRAKPPLPAVQGLFGQPTVINNVITFASVPLILARGAAFYAGYGMGRSRGTLPVQLAGNVKYGGLVELAFGTTLRELVFGFGGGTRSGRPVKAIQVGGPLGAYVPESQWDLPLDYEAYAAVGAVVGHGGIVVHDDTANMAQLARYAMEFCAIESCGKCTPCRIGSTRGVEVIDRITAGQQREQQVTLLRDLCDTMVHGSLCAMGGMTPYPVLSALNHYPEDFGVVAKEASHA
;
A
#
# COMPACT_ATOMS: atom_id res chain seq x y z
N PHE A 1 -9.77 -21.97 2.19
CA PHE A 1 -9.77 -20.52 2.04
C PHE A 1 -11.03 -20.02 1.35
N PHE A 2 -12.17 -20.48 1.80
CA PHE A 2 -13.47 -20.10 1.24
C PHE A 2 -14.28 -19.26 2.21
N GLY A 3 -13.70 -18.82 3.29
CA GLY A 3 -14.30 -17.74 4.04
C GLY A 3 -14.14 -16.48 3.22
N GLY A 4 -15.25 -15.79 2.97
CA GLY A 4 -15.21 -14.50 2.31
C GLY A 4 -14.07 -13.67 2.87
N ALA A 5 -13.39 -12.97 2.01
CA ALA A 5 -12.25 -12.14 2.35
C ALA A 5 -12.56 -11.31 3.59
N GLY A 6 -11.84 -11.47 4.64
CA GLY A 6 -11.91 -10.62 5.81
C GLY A 6 -12.09 -11.39 7.13
N ASN A 7 -13.30 -11.69 7.53
CA ASN A 7 -13.55 -12.10 8.92
C ASN A 7 -12.96 -13.48 9.28
N ASN A 8 -13.08 -14.47 8.42
CA ASN A 8 -12.58 -15.83 8.74
C ASN A 8 -11.05 -15.88 8.71
N TYR A 9 -10.41 -15.21 7.76
CA TYR A 9 -8.95 -15.13 7.70
C TYR A 9 -8.37 -14.48 8.95
N SER A 10 -8.95 -13.37 9.38
CA SER A 10 -8.51 -12.67 10.60
C SER A 10 -8.68 -13.52 11.84
N LEU A 11 -9.79 -14.29 11.96
CA LEU A 11 -10.02 -15.18 13.07
C LEU A 11 -9.00 -16.35 13.11
N HIS A 12 -8.69 -16.94 11.97
CA HIS A 12 -7.66 -17.99 11.89
C HIS A 12 -6.28 -17.45 12.27
N ALA A 13 -5.90 -16.27 11.76
CA ALA A 13 -4.62 -15.65 12.11
C ALA A 13 -4.52 -15.35 13.61
N ILE A 14 -5.58 -14.85 14.22
CA ILE A 14 -5.63 -14.58 15.66
C ILE A 14 -5.52 -15.89 16.46
N ALA A 15 -6.27 -16.93 16.10
CA ALA A 15 -6.22 -18.21 16.77
C ALA A 15 -4.82 -18.83 16.70
N THR A 16 -4.19 -18.82 15.53
CA THR A 16 -2.83 -19.32 15.33
C THR A 16 -1.80 -18.55 16.17
N MET A 17 -1.92 -17.23 16.24
CA MET A 17 -1.00 -16.40 17.06
C MET A 17 -1.17 -16.71 18.56
N ILE A 18 -2.41 -16.83 19.03
CA ILE A 18 -2.70 -17.17 20.44
C ILE A 18 -2.13 -18.55 20.79
N GLU A 19 -2.32 -19.54 19.93
CA GLU A 19 -1.78 -20.88 20.11
C GLU A 19 -0.25 -20.87 20.12
N ALA A 20 0.39 -20.18 19.19
CA ALA A 20 1.84 -20.06 19.14
C ALA A 20 2.41 -19.39 20.40
N ILE A 21 1.75 -18.38 20.94
CA ILE A 21 2.14 -17.73 22.20
C ILE A 21 2.01 -18.71 23.37
N ALA A 22 0.92 -19.47 23.46
CA ALA A 22 0.72 -20.46 24.52
C ALA A 22 1.80 -21.55 24.49
N LEU A 23 2.16 -22.03 23.29
CA LEU A 23 3.24 -23.00 23.11
C LEU A 23 4.61 -22.43 23.53
N ALA A 24 4.91 -21.18 23.15
CA ALA A 24 6.14 -20.51 23.54
C ALA A 24 6.24 -20.29 25.06
N GLN A 25 5.12 -19.94 25.71
CA GLN A 25 5.03 -19.84 27.16
C GLN A 25 5.29 -21.18 27.84
N ALA A 26 4.61 -22.25 27.38
CA ALA A 26 4.77 -23.60 27.91
C ALA A 26 6.21 -24.13 27.75
N ALA A 27 6.89 -23.75 26.67
CA ALA A 27 8.29 -24.07 26.42
C ALA A 27 9.29 -23.22 27.21
N GLY A 28 8.82 -22.21 27.97
CA GLY A 28 9.67 -21.30 28.74
C GLY A 28 10.43 -20.28 27.89
N TRP A 29 10.11 -20.13 26.61
CA TRP A 29 10.83 -19.26 25.68
C TRP A 29 10.61 -17.77 25.96
N LEU A 30 9.48 -17.39 26.54
CA LEU A 30 9.14 -15.98 26.78
C LEU A 30 9.80 -15.41 28.04
N GLY A 31 10.30 -16.28 28.96
CA GLY A 31 10.86 -15.83 30.23
C GLY A 31 9.86 -14.95 30.99
N GLY A 32 10.25 -13.71 31.31
CA GLY A 32 9.38 -12.71 31.94
C GLY A 32 8.62 -11.81 30.96
N LEU A 33 8.73 -12.04 29.66
CA LEU A 33 8.05 -11.22 28.65
C LEU A 33 6.55 -11.51 28.62
N GLN A 34 5.74 -10.47 28.67
CA GLN A 34 4.31 -10.56 28.42
C GLN A 34 4.02 -10.28 26.94
N LEU A 35 3.34 -11.19 26.28
CA LEU A 35 2.97 -11.10 24.86
C LEU A 35 1.47 -11.23 24.73
N GLU A 36 0.82 -10.24 24.12
CA GLU A 36 -0.63 -10.22 23.92
C GLU A 36 -0.99 -10.00 22.45
N VAL A 37 -2.05 -10.68 22.02
CA VAL A 37 -2.73 -10.40 20.74
C VAL A 37 -3.91 -9.49 21.00
N ARG A 38 -3.92 -8.31 20.38
CA ARG A 38 -5.04 -7.37 20.44
C ARG A 38 -5.78 -7.35 19.12
N LYS A 39 -7.07 -7.70 19.16
CA LYS A 39 -7.96 -7.65 18.01
C LYS A 39 -8.52 -6.23 17.87
N ALA A 40 -8.31 -5.61 16.70
CA ALA A 40 -8.97 -4.35 16.33
C ALA A 40 -10.31 -4.60 15.63
N ALA A 41 -11.19 -3.57 15.63
CA ALA A 41 -12.47 -3.63 14.91
C ALA A 41 -12.31 -3.67 13.38
N GLY A 42 -11.16 -3.23 12.87
CA GLY A 42 -10.82 -3.18 11.46
C GLY A 42 -11.07 -1.78 10.86
N SER A 43 -9.98 -1.10 10.52
CA SER A 43 -9.97 0.17 9.81
C SER A 43 -8.60 0.32 9.15
N TYR A 44 -8.57 0.70 7.88
CA TYR A 44 -7.31 0.86 7.16
C TYR A 44 -6.39 1.91 7.82
N VAL A 45 -6.97 3.01 8.31
CA VAL A 45 -6.21 4.07 9.00
C VAL A 45 -5.48 3.57 10.25
N CYS A 46 -5.96 2.52 10.91
CA CYS A 46 -5.29 1.91 12.08
C CYS A 46 -4.02 1.13 11.71
N GLY A 47 -3.64 1.06 10.43
CA GLY A 47 -2.30 0.68 9.99
C GLY A 47 -1.26 1.80 10.18
N GLU A 48 -1.69 3.06 10.34
CA GLU A 48 -0.82 4.15 10.77
C GLU A 48 -0.50 4.00 12.27
N GLU A 49 0.76 4.14 12.64
CA GLU A 49 1.25 3.80 13.97
C GLU A 49 0.50 4.51 15.11
N THR A 50 0.20 5.80 14.98
CA THR A 50 -0.45 6.57 16.04
C THR A 50 -1.96 6.33 16.09
N ALA A 51 -2.61 6.12 14.96
CA ALA A 51 -4.00 5.71 14.90
C ALA A 51 -4.19 4.30 15.50
N MET A 52 -3.23 3.40 15.31
CA MET A 52 -3.19 2.09 15.97
C MET A 52 -3.10 2.24 17.50
N LEU A 53 -2.23 3.12 18.00
CA LEU A 53 -2.13 3.38 19.44
C LEU A 53 -3.45 3.91 20.04
N GLU A 54 -4.11 4.85 19.37
CA GLU A 54 -5.44 5.33 19.80
C GLU A 54 -6.45 4.18 19.87
N SER A 55 -6.45 3.29 18.86
CA SER A 55 -7.33 2.12 18.84
C SER A 55 -7.03 1.14 19.98
N ILE A 56 -5.76 0.88 20.29
CA ILE A 56 -5.36 0.03 21.42
C ILE A 56 -5.79 0.64 22.76
N GLU A 57 -5.76 1.97 22.86
CA GLU A 57 -6.23 2.71 24.05
C GLU A 57 -7.78 2.74 24.16
N GLY A 58 -8.50 2.10 23.26
CA GLY A 58 -9.97 2.07 23.25
C GLY A 58 -10.62 3.32 22.69
N LYS A 59 -9.86 4.17 22.00
CA LYS A 59 -10.31 5.40 21.36
C LYS A 59 -10.56 5.17 19.88
N ARG A 60 -11.20 6.14 19.21
CA ARG A 60 -11.28 6.16 17.75
C ARG A 60 -9.86 6.27 17.16
N GLY A 61 -9.56 5.46 16.15
CA GLY A 61 -8.29 5.50 15.43
C GLY A 61 -8.10 6.82 14.69
N ILE A 62 -7.44 7.77 15.33
CA ILE A 62 -7.14 9.10 14.80
C ILE A 62 -5.64 9.31 14.86
N VAL A 63 -5.06 9.79 13.75
CA VAL A 63 -3.62 10.10 13.66
C VAL A 63 -3.22 11.18 14.66
N ARG A 64 -2.15 10.97 15.41
CA ARG A 64 -1.55 11.99 16.27
C ARG A 64 -0.59 12.88 15.48
N ALA A 65 -0.56 14.16 15.80
CA ALA A 65 0.49 15.05 15.27
C ALA A 65 1.85 14.66 15.84
N LYS A 66 2.89 14.75 15.03
CA LYS A 66 4.29 14.53 15.43
C LYS A 66 5.05 15.85 15.27
N PRO A 67 5.90 16.26 16.23
CA PRO A 67 6.23 15.66 17.50
C PRO A 67 5.09 15.73 18.54
N PRO A 68 5.09 14.89 19.63
CA PRO A 68 6.11 13.90 19.97
C PRO A 68 6.02 12.60 19.15
N LEU A 69 7.16 11.96 18.96
CA LEU A 69 7.21 10.63 18.36
C LEU A 69 6.74 9.56 19.38
N PRO A 70 6.17 8.42 18.93
CA PRO A 70 5.77 7.34 19.83
C PRO A 70 6.90 6.81 20.71
N ALA A 71 8.14 6.86 20.24
CA ALA A 71 9.32 6.50 21.06
C ALA A 71 9.48 7.35 22.33
N VAL A 72 8.92 8.57 22.33
CA VAL A 72 8.92 9.48 23.49
C VAL A 72 7.59 9.41 24.23
N GLN A 73 6.47 9.42 23.49
CA GLN A 73 5.13 9.42 24.07
C GLN A 73 4.18 8.60 23.16
N GLY A 74 4.10 7.30 23.41
CA GLY A 74 3.31 6.35 22.64
C GLY A 74 2.07 5.85 23.38
N LEU A 75 1.98 4.52 23.57
CA LEU A 75 0.84 3.84 24.17
C LEU A 75 0.67 4.27 25.64
N PHE A 76 -0.54 4.73 26.00
CA PHE A 76 -0.85 5.27 27.33
C PHE A 76 0.13 6.37 27.79
N GLY A 77 0.68 7.12 26.84
CA GLY A 77 1.65 8.18 27.13
C GLY A 77 3.07 7.69 27.48
N GLN A 78 3.33 6.39 27.36
CA GLN A 78 4.63 5.79 27.67
C GLN A 78 5.48 5.67 26.39
N PRO A 79 6.83 5.66 26.53
CA PRO A 79 7.72 5.37 25.40
C PRO A 79 7.37 4.03 24.75
N THR A 80 7.14 4.04 23.42
CA THR A 80 6.65 2.87 22.70
C THR A 80 7.43 2.69 21.41
N VAL A 81 7.95 1.48 21.20
CA VAL A 81 8.58 1.07 19.95
C VAL A 81 7.55 0.34 19.09
N ILE A 82 7.44 0.74 17.81
CA ILE A 82 6.53 0.16 16.84
C ILE A 82 7.34 -0.31 15.65
N ASN A 83 7.17 -1.57 15.27
CA ASN A 83 7.82 -2.17 14.11
C ASN A 83 6.81 -2.93 13.25
N ASN A 84 7.09 -2.98 11.93
CA ASN A 84 6.37 -3.82 11.00
C ASN A 84 6.62 -5.30 11.32
N VAL A 85 5.63 -6.16 11.04
CA VAL A 85 5.72 -7.60 11.32
C VAL A 85 6.86 -8.29 10.56
N ILE A 86 7.18 -7.84 9.34
CA ILE A 86 8.29 -8.41 8.55
C ILE A 86 9.63 -8.06 9.19
N THR A 87 9.77 -6.86 9.76
CA THR A 87 10.95 -6.49 10.55
C THR A 87 11.13 -7.46 11.72
N PHE A 88 10.10 -7.71 12.52
CA PHE A 88 10.16 -8.68 13.61
C PHE A 88 10.45 -10.09 13.12
N ALA A 89 9.85 -10.53 12.02
CA ALA A 89 10.08 -11.86 11.44
C ALA A 89 11.53 -12.04 10.93
N SER A 90 12.19 -10.96 10.51
CA SER A 90 13.58 -10.99 10.04
C SER A 90 14.60 -11.07 11.17
N VAL A 91 14.29 -10.56 12.37
CA VAL A 91 15.24 -10.51 13.51
C VAL A 91 15.76 -11.90 13.91
N PRO A 92 14.94 -12.95 14.12
CA PRO A 92 15.44 -14.27 14.47
C PRO A 92 16.38 -14.85 13.42
N LEU A 93 16.08 -14.64 12.14
CA LEU A 93 16.91 -15.10 11.03
C LEU A 93 18.28 -14.41 11.03
N ILE A 94 18.29 -13.10 11.23
CA ILE A 94 19.53 -12.31 11.31
C ILE A 94 20.38 -12.76 12.50
N LEU A 95 19.77 -12.98 13.65
CA LEU A 95 20.47 -13.46 14.84
C LEU A 95 21.05 -14.88 14.65
N ALA A 96 20.32 -15.76 13.97
CA ALA A 96 20.73 -17.15 13.76
C ALA A 96 21.80 -17.30 12.66
N ARG A 97 21.71 -16.50 11.58
CA ARG A 97 22.52 -16.65 10.37
C ARG A 97 23.57 -15.55 10.20
N GLY A 98 23.47 -14.46 10.96
CA GLY A 98 24.34 -13.30 10.89
C GLY A 98 23.94 -12.27 9.82
N ALA A 99 24.45 -11.07 9.98
CA ALA A 99 24.14 -9.92 9.13
C ALA A 99 24.56 -10.15 7.65
N ALA A 100 25.70 -10.81 7.41
CA ALA A 100 26.19 -11.08 6.06
C ALA A 100 25.24 -12.00 5.27
N PHE A 101 24.63 -12.97 5.94
CA PHE A 101 23.60 -13.83 5.32
C PHE A 101 22.40 -13.00 4.84
N TYR A 102 21.85 -12.15 5.71
CA TYR A 102 20.72 -11.31 5.36
C TYR A 102 21.06 -10.30 4.25
N ALA A 103 22.24 -9.67 4.33
CA ALA A 103 22.72 -8.73 3.32
C ALA A 103 23.02 -9.38 1.96
N GLY A 104 23.13 -10.70 1.89
CA GLY A 104 23.30 -11.47 0.65
C GLY A 104 22.04 -11.51 -0.21
N TYR A 105 20.88 -11.17 0.35
CA TYR A 105 19.62 -11.08 -0.38
C TYR A 105 19.27 -9.61 -0.67
N GLY A 106 18.66 -9.40 -1.85
CA GLY A 106 18.24 -8.05 -2.27
C GLY A 106 19.36 -7.25 -2.93
N MET A 107 19.11 -5.98 -3.13
CA MET A 107 20.00 -5.06 -3.85
C MET A 107 20.09 -3.69 -3.15
N GLY A 108 21.12 -2.91 -3.46
CA GLY A 108 21.26 -1.54 -2.96
C GLY A 108 21.02 -1.43 -1.45
N ARG A 109 20.08 -0.60 -1.05
CA ARG A 109 19.61 -0.45 0.33
C ARG A 109 18.42 -1.37 0.66
N SER A 110 17.75 -1.93 -0.34
CA SER A 110 16.66 -2.89 -0.18
C SER A 110 17.22 -4.29 0.04
N ARG A 111 17.41 -4.65 1.31
CA ARG A 111 18.00 -5.94 1.70
C ARG A 111 16.96 -6.90 2.26
N GLY A 112 17.26 -8.19 2.11
CA GLY A 112 16.39 -9.27 2.55
C GLY A 112 15.36 -9.65 1.50
N THR A 113 14.22 -10.15 1.98
CA THR A 113 13.09 -10.63 1.17
C THR A 113 11.82 -9.87 1.51
N LEU A 114 10.87 -9.90 0.58
CA LEU A 114 9.54 -9.33 0.76
C LEU A 114 8.49 -10.37 0.33
N PRO A 115 7.47 -10.66 1.15
CA PRO A 115 6.32 -11.41 0.69
C PRO A 115 5.48 -10.52 -0.24
N VAL A 116 5.39 -10.93 -1.49
CA VAL A 116 4.66 -10.24 -2.56
C VAL A 116 3.32 -10.95 -2.78
N GLN A 117 2.25 -10.17 -2.82
CA GLN A 117 0.88 -10.67 -3.05
C GLN A 117 0.47 -10.36 -4.49
N LEU A 118 0.27 -11.40 -5.30
CA LEU A 118 -0.24 -11.28 -6.66
C LEU A 118 -1.76 -11.44 -6.67
N ALA A 119 -2.46 -10.43 -7.18
CA ALA A 119 -3.91 -10.38 -7.24
C ALA A 119 -4.42 -9.71 -8.54
N GLY A 120 -5.74 -9.56 -8.65
CA GLY A 120 -6.38 -8.98 -9.83
C GLY A 120 -6.56 -9.99 -10.96
N ASN A 121 -6.38 -9.56 -12.19
CA ASN A 121 -6.52 -10.41 -13.36
C ASN A 121 -5.22 -11.17 -13.68
N VAL A 122 -4.72 -11.92 -12.72
CA VAL A 122 -3.55 -12.79 -12.85
C VAL A 122 -3.99 -14.25 -12.85
N LYS A 123 -3.32 -15.09 -13.64
CA LYS A 123 -3.68 -16.50 -13.79
C LYS A 123 -3.42 -17.29 -12.51
N TYR A 124 -2.26 -17.08 -11.89
CA TYR A 124 -1.87 -17.70 -10.63
C TYR A 124 -1.66 -16.60 -9.58
N GLY A 125 -2.74 -16.29 -8.85
CA GLY A 125 -2.69 -15.37 -7.73
C GLY A 125 -2.22 -16.08 -6.45
N GLY A 126 -1.63 -15.33 -5.54
CA GLY A 126 -1.17 -15.87 -4.26
C GLY A 126 -0.05 -15.05 -3.63
N LEU A 127 0.63 -15.66 -2.66
CA LEU A 127 1.74 -15.06 -1.93
C LEU A 127 3.05 -15.73 -2.35
N VAL A 128 4.03 -14.92 -2.72
CA VAL A 128 5.38 -15.37 -3.09
C VAL A 128 6.39 -14.55 -2.28
N GLU A 129 7.31 -15.21 -1.59
CA GLU A 129 8.43 -14.53 -0.93
C GLU A 129 9.62 -14.45 -1.88
N LEU A 130 10.12 -13.25 -2.13
CA LEU A 130 11.18 -12.97 -3.10
C LEU A 130 12.21 -11.99 -2.53
N ALA A 131 13.45 -12.12 -2.96
CA ALA A 131 14.47 -11.11 -2.71
C ALA A 131 14.14 -9.82 -3.47
N PHE A 132 14.47 -8.67 -2.90
CA PHE A 132 14.43 -7.42 -3.64
C PHE A 132 15.31 -7.49 -4.89
N GLY A 133 14.86 -6.86 -5.97
CA GLY A 133 15.52 -6.88 -7.27
C GLY A 133 14.79 -7.66 -8.36
N THR A 134 13.81 -8.51 -8.00
CA THR A 134 12.93 -9.17 -8.98
C THR A 134 12.08 -8.14 -9.71
N THR A 135 11.88 -8.30 -11.02
CA THR A 135 11.10 -7.35 -11.81
C THR A 135 9.60 -7.63 -11.79
N LEU A 136 8.77 -6.62 -12.08
CA LEU A 136 7.31 -6.84 -12.23
C LEU A 136 7.00 -7.79 -13.38
N ARG A 137 7.77 -7.72 -14.47
CA ARG A 137 7.60 -8.64 -15.61
C ARG A 137 7.79 -10.08 -15.16
N GLU A 138 8.86 -10.35 -14.43
CA GLU A 138 9.13 -11.69 -13.90
C GLU A 138 8.04 -12.14 -12.92
N LEU A 139 7.59 -11.26 -12.03
CA LEU A 139 6.50 -11.55 -11.10
C LEU A 139 5.19 -11.90 -11.80
N VAL A 140 4.75 -11.07 -12.73
CA VAL A 140 3.44 -11.22 -13.37
C VAL A 140 3.42 -12.36 -14.39
N PHE A 141 4.48 -12.50 -15.18
CA PHE A 141 4.51 -13.51 -16.25
C PHE A 141 5.21 -14.80 -15.81
N GLY A 142 6.30 -14.72 -15.05
CA GLY A 142 7.02 -15.89 -14.55
C GLY A 142 6.26 -16.63 -13.46
N PHE A 143 5.94 -15.93 -12.36
CA PHE A 143 5.21 -16.52 -11.23
C PHE A 143 3.70 -16.51 -11.45
N GLY A 144 3.15 -15.39 -11.93
CA GLY A 144 1.71 -15.19 -12.12
C GLY A 144 1.13 -15.86 -13.36
N GLY A 145 1.97 -16.22 -14.34
CA GLY A 145 1.54 -16.86 -15.60
C GLY A 145 0.75 -15.94 -16.55
N GLY A 146 0.86 -14.62 -16.39
CA GLY A 146 0.14 -13.63 -17.16
C GLY A 146 -1.31 -13.44 -16.69
N THR A 147 -2.16 -12.85 -17.55
CA THR A 147 -3.56 -12.58 -17.22
C THR A 147 -4.40 -13.86 -17.24
N ARG A 148 -5.40 -13.94 -16.36
CA ARG A 148 -6.37 -15.03 -16.34
C ARG A 148 -7.28 -14.99 -17.57
N SER A 149 -7.59 -13.78 -18.05
CA SER A 149 -8.42 -13.57 -19.25
C SER A 149 -7.72 -13.93 -20.55
N GLY A 150 -6.40 -14.09 -20.55
CA GLY A 150 -5.59 -14.22 -21.77
C GLY A 150 -5.43 -12.91 -22.56
N ARG A 151 -5.99 -11.80 -22.06
CA ARG A 151 -5.88 -10.46 -22.67
C ARG A 151 -4.55 -9.80 -22.27
N PRO A 152 -4.07 -8.80 -23.01
CA PRO A 152 -2.89 -8.05 -22.63
C PRO A 152 -3.02 -7.40 -21.24
N VAL A 153 -1.92 -7.34 -20.50
CA VAL A 153 -1.85 -6.53 -19.28
C VAL A 153 -1.84 -5.07 -19.68
N LYS A 154 -2.72 -4.25 -19.10
CA LYS A 154 -2.76 -2.79 -19.29
C LYS A 154 -1.90 -2.07 -18.27
N ALA A 155 -2.09 -2.42 -17.00
CA ALA A 155 -1.43 -1.76 -15.88
C ALA A 155 -1.18 -2.74 -14.75
N ILE A 156 -0.15 -2.50 -13.97
CA ILE A 156 0.13 -3.21 -12.72
C ILE A 156 0.12 -2.19 -11.59
N GLN A 157 -0.80 -2.33 -10.63
CA GLN A 157 -0.77 -1.52 -9.42
C GLN A 157 0.19 -2.12 -8.42
N VAL A 158 1.09 -1.32 -7.87
CA VAL A 158 2.11 -1.75 -6.90
C VAL A 158 2.05 -0.89 -5.66
N GLY A 159 2.07 -1.51 -4.48
CA GLY A 159 2.10 -0.82 -3.20
C GLY A 159 0.79 -0.86 -2.42
N GLY A 160 -0.19 -1.64 -2.88
CA GLY A 160 -1.52 -1.74 -2.26
C GLY A 160 -2.52 -0.71 -2.79
N PRO A 161 -3.63 -0.45 -2.07
CA PRO A 161 -4.73 0.42 -2.55
C PRO A 161 -4.32 1.84 -2.91
N LEU A 162 -3.28 2.35 -2.26
CA LEU A 162 -2.71 3.68 -2.48
C LEU A 162 -1.43 3.64 -3.34
N GLY A 163 -1.15 2.51 -3.96
CA GLY A 163 0.01 2.32 -4.83
C GLY A 163 -0.22 2.86 -6.24
N ALA A 164 0.87 3.17 -6.95
CA ALA A 164 0.83 3.68 -8.32
C ALA A 164 0.53 2.57 -9.34
N TYR A 165 -0.04 2.97 -10.47
CA TYR A 165 -0.16 2.14 -11.67
C TYR A 165 1.11 2.28 -12.51
N VAL A 166 1.78 1.15 -12.75
CA VAL A 166 3.05 1.07 -13.46
C VAL A 166 2.78 0.61 -14.91
N PRO A 167 3.15 1.42 -15.93
CA PRO A 167 2.97 1.10 -17.34
C PRO A 167 4.01 0.07 -17.81
N GLU A 168 3.77 -0.54 -18.96
CA GLU A 168 4.63 -1.59 -19.53
C GLU A 168 6.11 -1.18 -19.66
N SER A 169 6.36 0.08 -20.01
CA SER A 169 7.73 0.62 -20.14
C SER A 169 8.55 0.58 -18.85
N GLN A 170 7.91 0.33 -17.71
CA GLN A 170 8.55 0.30 -16.39
C GLN A 170 8.50 -1.08 -15.73
N TRP A 171 7.99 -2.14 -16.39
CA TRP A 171 7.88 -3.47 -15.75
C TRP A 171 9.22 -4.17 -15.53
N ASP A 172 10.26 -3.71 -16.17
CA ASP A 172 11.61 -4.26 -16.01
C ASP A 172 12.43 -3.56 -14.90
N LEU A 173 11.81 -2.57 -14.21
CA LEU A 173 12.39 -2.01 -13.00
C LEU A 173 12.47 -3.08 -11.90
N PRO A 174 13.60 -3.15 -11.18
CA PRO A 174 13.73 -4.04 -10.04
C PRO A 174 12.80 -3.62 -8.91
N LEU A 175 12.20 -4.56 -8.21
CA LEU A 175 11.43 -4.30 -6.99
C LEU A 175 12.39 -3.79 -5.91
N ASP A 176 12.54 -2.49 -5.86
CA ASP A 176 13.46 -1.74 -5.00
C ASP A 176 12.84 -0.38 -4.63
N TYR A 177 13.06 0.07 -3.39
CA TYR A 177 12.43 1.29 -2.89
C TYR A 177 12.88 2.54 -3.65
N GLU A 178 14.19 2.65 -3.94
CA GLU A 178 14.74 3.79 -4.66
C GLU A 178 14.34 3.77 -6.15
N ALA A 179 14.38 2.62 -6.80
CA ALA A 179 13.99 2.48 -8.20
C ALA A 179 12.51 2.87 -8.42
N TYR A 180 11.63 2.45 -7.51
CA TYR A 180 10.20 2.80 -7.59
C TYR A 180 9.95 4.28 -7.27
N ALA A 181 10.62 4.82 -6.26
CA ALA A 181 10.50 6.23 -5.92
C ALA A 181 10.93 7.15 -7.08
N ALA A 182 11.96 6.76 -7.84
CA ALA A 182 12.45 7.50 -9.00
C ALA A 182 11.40 7.66 -10.13
N VAL A 183 10.43 6.75 -10.21
CA VAL A 183 9.33 6.80 -11.20
C VAL A 183 7.98 7.21 -10.58
N GLY A 184 7.99 7.75 -9.36
CA GLY A 184 6.77 8.16 -8.67
C GLY A 184 5.88 7.01 -8.23
N ALA A 185 6.46 5.82 -8.04
CA ALA A 185 5.79 4.63 -7.52
C ALA A 185 6.31 4.25 -6.12
N VAL A 186 5.70 3.26 -5.50
CA VAL A 186 6.07 2.76 -4.18
C VAL A 186 5.97 1.24 -4.15
N VAL A 187 6.89 0.59 -3.46
CA VAL A 187 6.81 -0.86 -3.19
C VAL A 187 5.68 -1.17 -2.21
N GLY A 188 5.44 -0.28 -1.25
CA GLY A 188 4.42 -0.43 -0.22
C GLY A 188 4.59 -1.72 0.57
N HIS A 189 3.48 -2.43 0.80
CA HIS A 189 3.48 -3.71 1.52
C HIS A 189 3.69 -4.94 0.61
N GLY A 190 4.07 -4.76 -0.66
CA GLY A 190 4.25 -5.85 -1.62
C GLY A 190 2.96 -6.34 -2.29
N GLY A 191 1.87 -5.59 -2.17
CA GLY A 191 0.63 -5.89 -2.90
C GLY A 191 0.74 -5.48 -4.36
N ILE A 192 0.49 -6.43 -5.27
CA ILE A 192 0.54 -6.23 -6.73
C ILE A 192 -0.80 -6.67 -7.31
N VAL A 193 -1.47 -5.76 -8.02
CA VAL A 193 -2.75 -6.02 -8.68
C VAL A 193 -2.61 -5.84 -10.18
N VAL A 194 -2.89 -6.91 -10.92
CA VAL A 194 -2.80 -6.93 -12.39
C VAL A 194 -4.14 -6.54 -13.00
N HIS A 195 -4.10 -5.59 -13.92
CA HIS A 195 -5.24 -5.12 -14.71
C HIS A 195 -5.02 -5.44 -16.18
N ASP A 196 -6.01 -6.03 -16.83
CA ASP A 196 -5.97 -6.24 -18.30
C ASP A 196 -6.50 -5.01 -19.05
N ASP A 197 -6.52 -5.10 -20.38
CA ASP A 197 -6.90 -4.00 -21.27
C ASP A 197 -8.38 -3.60 -21.20
N THR A 198 -9.22 -4.32 -20.45
CA THR A 198 -10.61 -3.94 -20.17
C THR A 198 -10.75 -2.95 -19.02
N ALA A 199 -9.69 -2.76 -18.21
CA ALA A 199 -9.72 -1.87 -17.06
C ALA A 199 -9.81 -0.40 -17.50
N ASN A 200 -10.68 0.35 -16.84
CA ASN A 200 -10.77 1.80 -16.98
C ASN A 200 -10.02 2.49 -15.85
N MET A 201 -8.92 3.16 -16.20
CA MET A 201 -8.01 3.73 -15.22
C MET A 201 -8.58 4.97 -14.52
N ALA A 202 -9.51 5.70 -15.17
CA ALA A 202 -10.22 6.80 -14.51
C ALA A 202 -11.15 6.31 -13.41
N GLN A 203 -11.83 5.17 -13.62
CA GLN A 203 -12.65 4.54 -12.58
C GLN A 203 -11.80 4.03 -11.42
N LEU A 204 -10.63 3.48 -11.70
CA LEU A 204 -9.70 3.03 -10.65
C LEU A 204 -9.12 4.21 -9.86
N ALA A 205 -8.79 5.31 -10.51
CA ALA A 205 -8.38 6.56 -9.84
C ALA A 205 -9.50 7.11 -8.94
N ARG A 206 -10.73 7.11 -9.45
CA ARG A 206 -11.91 7.49 -8.67
C ARG A 206 -12.09 6.61 -7.43
N TYR A 207 -11.95 5.29 -7.61
CA TYR A 207 -12.03 4.33 -6.50
C TYR A 207 -10.96 4.60 -5.42
N ALA A 208 -9.73 4.97 -5.80
CA ALA A 208 -8.69 5.31 -4.84
C ALA A 208 -9.07 6.54 -3.97
N MET A 209 -9.65 7.57 -4.59
CA MET A 209 -10.17 8.73 -3.85
C MET A 209 -11.34 8.35 -2.94
N GLU A 210 -12.29 7.54 -3.43
CA GLU A 210 -13.44 7.07 -2.66
C GLU A 210 -13.01 6.20 -1.48
N PHE A 211 -12.07 5.29 -1.69
CA PHE A 211 -11.46 4.49 -0.63
C PHE A 211 -10.86 5.38 0.47
N CYS A 212 -10.08 6.40 0.08
CA CYS A 212 -9.52 7.36 1.04
C CYS A 212 -10.61 8.16 1.76
N ALA A 213 -11.68 8.56 1.07
CA ALA A 213 -12.80 9.30 1.68
C ALA A 213 -13.51 8.47 2.77
N ILE A 214 -13.68 7.17 2.53
CA ILE A 214 -14.31 6.22 3.48
C ILE A 214 -13.38 5.94 4.67
N GLU A 215 -12.11 5.70 4.41
CA GLU A 215 -11.14 5.24 5.41
C GLU A 215 -10.44 6.38 6.16
N SER A 216 -10.62 7.63 5.75
CA SER A 216 -10.00 8.79 6.40
C SER A 216 -10.39 8.90 7.88
N CYS A 217 -9.41 9.09 8.77
CA CYS A 217 -9.71 9.40 10.17
C CYS A 217 -10.40 10.76 10.36
N GLY A 218 -10.39 11.61 9.33
CA GLY A 218 -11.04 12.92 9.31
C GLY A 218 -10.29 14.06 10.00
N LYS A 219 -9.05 13.83 10.48
CA LYS A 219 -8.33 14.84 11.26
C LYS A 219 -7.81 16.00 10.41
N CYS A 220 -7.12 15.72 9.31
CA CYS A 220 -6.55 16.77 8.47
C CYS A 220 -7.44 17.09 7.25
N THR A 221 -7.56 18.37 6.93
CA THR A 221 -8.41 18.86 5.83
C THR A 221 -8.00 18.34 4.47
N PRO A 222 -6.69 18.27 4.08
CA PRO A 222 -6.31 17.78 2.76
C PRO A 222 -6.80 16.35 2.49
N CYS A 223 -6.66 15.44 3.44
CA CYS A 223 -7.17 14.07 3.31
C CYS A 223 -8.70 14.04 3.36
N ARG A 224 -9.32 14.60 4.42
CA ARG A 224 -10.76 14.52 4.66
C ARG A 224 -11.60 15.13 3.54
N ILE A 225 -11.26 16.35 3.13
CA ILE A 225 -12.01 17.10 2.11
C ILE A 225 -11.48 16.77 0.72
N GLY A 226 -10.14 16.67 0.58
CA GLY A 226 -9.50 16.43 -0.71
C GLY A 226 -9.92 15.12 -1.36
N SER A 227 -10.03 14.02 -0.61
CA SER A 227 -10.47 12.74 -1.17
C SER A 227 -11.92 12.79 -1.68
N THR A 228 -12.83 13.42 -0.92
CA THR A 228 -14.23 13.59 -1.35
C THR A 228 -14.33 14.49 -2.59
N ARG A 229 -13.60 15.61 -2.60
CA ARG A 229 -13.56 16.50 -3.76
C ARG A 229 -12.87 15.87 -4.96
N GLY A 230 -11.86 15.02 -4.72
CA GLY A 230 -11.21 14.25 -5.78
C GLY A 230 -12.17 13.33 -6.53
N VAL A 231 -13.08 12.66 -5.82
CA VAL A 231 -14.15 11.87 -6.46
C VAL A 231 -15.02 12.75 -7.36
N GLU A 232 -15.52 13.87 -6.85
CA GLU A 232 -16.38 14.80 -7.61
C GLU A 232 -15.67 15.38 -8.84
N VAL A 233 -14.38 15.71 -8.73
CA VAL A 233 -13.59 16.26 -9.83
C VAL A 233 -13.38 15.20 -10.91
N ILE A 234 -13.03 13.95 -10.54
CA ILE A 234 -12.89 12.85 -11.51
C ILE A 234 -14.23 12.57 -12.21
N ASP A 235 -15.35 12.58 -11.48
CA ASP A 235 -16.69 12.42 -12.07
C ASP A 235 -17.00 13.51 -13.12
N ARG A 236 -16.60 14.78 -12.88
CA ARG A 236 -16.74 15.86 -13.86
C ARG A 236 -15.84 15.69 -15.07
N ILE A 237 -14.60 15.24 -14.88
CA ILE A 237 -13.66 14.93 -15.97
C ILE A 237 -14.25 13.87 -16.90
N THR A 238 -14.71 12.77 -16.34
CA THR A 238 -15.27 11.65 -17.11
C THR A 238 -16.59 12.02 -17.79
N ALA A 239 -17.39 12.91 -17.18
CA ALA A 239 -18.60 13.48 -17.77
C ALA A 239 -18.32 14.55 -18.85
N GLY A 240 -17.06 14.91 -19.07
CA GLY A 240 -16.67 15.94 -20.06
C GLY A 240 -16.94 17.39 -19.65
N GLN A 241 -17.23 17.64 -18.37
CA GLN A 241 -17.56 18.96 -17.86
C GLN A 241 -16.27 19.77 -17.61
N GLN A 242 -16.00 20.78 -18.43
CA GLN A 242 -14.81 21.65 -18.34
C GLN A 242 -13.51 20.84 -18.13
N ARG A 243 -13.34 19.76 -18.89
CA ARG A 243 -12.35 18.70 -18.65
C ARG A 243 -10.94 19.22 -18.37
N GLU A 244 -10.41 20.13 -19.16
CA GLU A 244 -9.06 20.68 -18.97
C GLU A 244 -8.91 21.40 -17.62
N GLN A 245 -9.91 22.21 -17.25
CA GLN A 245 -9.91 22.90 -15.96
C GLN A 245 -10.01 21.92 -14.80
N GLN A 246 -10.84 20.88 -14.93
CA GLN A 246 -10.99 19.85 -13.89
C GLN A 246 -9.73 19.01 -13.75
N VAL A 247 -9.00 18.73 -14.85
CA VAL A 247 -7.70 18.04 -14.79
C VAL A 247 -6.67 18.88 -14.05
N THR A 248 -6.61 20.18 -14.31
CA THR A 248 -5.73 21.10 -13.58
C THR A 248 -6.09 21.10 -12.09
N LEU A 249 -7.37 21.26 -11.77
CA LEU A 249 -7.87 21.23 -10.39
C LEU A 249 -7.55 19.89 -9.68
N LEU A 250 -7.65 18.76 -10.39
CA LEU A 250 -7.31 17.44 -9.83
C LEU A 250 -5.82 17.37 -9.46
N ARG A 251 -4.93 17.90 -10.30
CA ARG A 251 -3.49 17.96 -10.01
C ARG A 251 -3.17 18.83 -8.80
N ASP A 252 -3.76 20.04 -8.72
CA ASP A 252 -3.59 20.96 -7.58
C ASP A 252 -4.11 20.35 -6.28
N LEU A 253 -5.24 19.63 -6.37
CA LEU A 253 -5.81 18.92 -5.23
C LEU A 253 -4.89 17.76 -4.76
N CYS A 254 -4.36 16.99 -5.71
CA CYS A 254 -3.40 15.93 -5.42
C CYS A 254 -2.12 16.48 -4.78
N ASP A 255 -1.59 17.58 -5.29
CA ASP A 255 -0.42 18.27 -4.71
C ASP A 255 -0.69 18.73 -3.27
N THR A 256 -1.85 19.34 -3.04
CA THR A 256 -2.30 19.73 -1.69
C THR A 256 -2.39 18.53 -0.74
N MET A 257 -2.89 17.37 -1.23
CA MET A 257 -2.99 16.16 -0.43
C MET A 257 -1.62 15.57 -0.11
N VAL A 258 -0.70 15.52 -1.08
CA VAL A 258 0.68 15.03 -0.87
C VAL A 258 1.39 15.83 0.21
N HIS A 259 1.37 17.15 0.11
CA HIS A 259 2.18 18.01 0.98
C HIS A 259 1.49 18.44 2.28
N GLY A 260 0.15 18.41 2.33
CA GLY A 260 -0.61 18.91 3.46
C GLY A 260 -1.22 17.82 4.37
N SER A 261 -1.17 16.55 4.00
CA SER A 261 -1.75 15.47 4.82
C SER A 261 -0.84 15.09 5.98
N LEU A 262 -1.44 14.78 7.14
CA LEU A 262 -0.70 14.40 8.35
C LEU A 262 -0.04 13.01 8.29
N CYS A 263 -0.54 12.12 7.44
CA CYS A 263 -0.02 10.75 7.32
C CYS A 263 -0.04 10.27 5.87
N ALA A 264 0.60 9.12 5.65
CA ALA A 264 0.72 8.51 4.34
C ALA A 264 -0.63 8.19 3.68
N MET A 265 -1.71 7.97 4.44
CA MET A 265 -3.02 7.69 3.84
C MET A 265 -3.46 8.82 2.89
N GLY A 266 -3.52 10.06 3.36
CA GLY A 266 -3.87 11.20 2.51
C GLY A 266 -2.74 11.58 1.54
N GLY A 267 -1.48 11.45 1.98
CA GLY A 267 -0.31 11.81 1.16
C GLY A 267 -0.04 10.84 0.01
N MET A 268 -0.47 9.57 0.12
CA MET A 268 -0.26 8.57 -0.93
C MET A 268 -1.49 8.35 -1.83
N THR A 269 -2.69 8.77 -1.41
CA THR A 269 -3.89 8.67 -2.26
C THR A 269 -3.69 9.26 -3.67
N PRO A 270 -2.93 10.36 -3.86
CA PRO A 270 -2.60 10.87 -5.18
C PRO A 270 -1.80 9.95 -6.10
N TYR A 271 -1.05 8.97 -5.59
CA TYR A 271 -0.22 8.09 -6.42
C TYR A 271 -1.02 7.31 -7.47
N PRO A 272 -2.06 6.54 -7.11
CA PRO A 272 -2.88 5.84 -8.09
C PRO A 272 -3.63 6.82 -9.02
N VAL A 273 -4.02 7.99 -8.52
CA VAL A 273 -4.73 8.99 -9.31
C VAL A 273 -3.84 9.63 -10.38
N LEU A 274 -2.67 10.11 -9.96
CA LEU A 274 -1.73 10.77 -10.88
C LEU A 274 -1.11 9.79 -11.86
N SER A 275 -0.76 8.57 -11.42
CA SER A 275 -0.22 7.55 -12.33
C SER A 275 -1.27 7.12 -13.36
N ALA A 276 -2.53 6.95 -12.99
CA ALA A 276 -3.62 6.69 -13.92
C ALA A 276 -3.78 7.83 -14.94
N LEU A 277 -3.82 9.07 -14.48
CA LEU A 277 -3.99 10.24 -15.34
C LEU A 277 -2.78 10.47 -16.28
N ASN A 278 -1.56 10.19 -15.80
CA ASN A 278 -0.34 10.42 -16.56
C ASN A 278 -0.07 9.35 -17.62
N HIS A 279 -0.37 8.10 -17.32
CA HIS A 279 -0.06 6.97 -18.21
C HIS A 279 -1.23 6.52 -19.07
N TYR A 280 -2.47 6.89 -18.69
CA TYR A 280 -3.70 6.47 -19.37
C TYR A 280 -4.69 7.63 -19.51
N PRO A 281 -4.25 8.80 -20.06
CA PRO A 281 -5.08 10.00 -20.17
C PRO A 281 -6.33 9.78 -21.00
N GLU A 282 -6.30 8.84 -21.95
CA GLU A 282 -7.42 8.47 -22.79
C GLU A 282 -8.64 7.98 -22.00
N ASP A 283 -8.43 7.26 -20.90
CA ASP A 283 -9.52 6.78 -20.04
C ASP A 283 -10.23 7.93 -19.29
N PHE A 284 -9.57 9.07 -19.17
CA PHE A 284 -10.16 10.33 -18.67
C PHE A 284 -10.77 11.20 -19.79
N GLY A 285 -10.71 10.73 -21.04
CA GLY A 285 -11.09 11.49 -22.21
C GLY A 285 -10.17 12.68 -22.52
N VAL A 286 -8.96 12.63 -22.01
CA VAL A 286 -7.91 13.63 -22.28
C VAL A 286 -7.11 13.14 -23.49
N VAL A 287 -7.07 13.97 -24.54
CA VAL A 287 -6.23 13.67 -25.70
C VAL A 287 -4.77 13.90 -25.31
N ALA A 288 -3.92 12.91 -25.48
CA ALA A 288 -2.50 13.08 -25.32
C ALA A 288 -2.04 14.20 -26.25
N LYS A 289 -1.50 15.30 -25.69
CA LYS A 289 -0.80 16.28 -26.55
C LYS A 289 0.40 15.54 -27.13
N GLU A 290 0.43 15.40 -28.47
CA GLU A 290 1.63 14.94 -29.14
C GLU A 290 2.81 15.76 -28.59
N ALA A 291 3.84 15.05 -28.10
CA ALA A 291 5.06 15.70 -27.68
C ALA A 291 5.60 16.45 -28.90
N SER A 292 5.44 17.79 -28.92
CA SER A 292 6.09 18.62 -29.91
C SER A 292 7.59 18.43 -29.69
N HIS A 293 8.21 17.65 -30.56
CA HIS A 293 9.65 17.59 -30.68
C HIS A 293 10.12 19.01 -31.05
N ALA A 294 10.65 19.74 -30.05
CA ALA A 294 11.44 20.94 -30.22
C ALA A 294 12.89 20.62 -29.88
#